data_974f3c5badbe678bb79ea2e37f43a0d3
#
_entry.id   974f3c5badbe678bb79ea2e37f43a0d3
#
_cell.length_a   1.000
_cell.length_b   1.000
_cell.length_c   1.000
_cell.angle_alpha   90.00
_cell.angle_beta   90.00
_cell.angle_gamma   90.00
#
_symmetry.space_group_name_H-M   'P 1'
#
loop_
_entity.id
_entity.type
_entity.pdbx_description
1 polymer ?
#
loop_
_entity_poly.entity_id
_entity_poly.type
_entity_poly.pdbx_seq_one_letter_code
_entity_poly.pdbx_strand_id
1 'polypeptide(L)'
;MSELSRIYDLCLQITESIDLIQTWSATIQTPEDFLRSPSNVLIFDACIMRLQVIGESIKKLDAQPALHLAEDYPSIPWRKIIALRNIISHEYANIDEAIIFAVIKQSLEPLKMTVSRISNQLK
;
A
#
# COMPACT_ATOMS: atom_id res chain seq x y z
N MET A 1 19.23 1.90 15.86
CA MET A 1 18.13 2.74 15.34
C MET A 1 17.05 2.84 16.41
N SER A 2 16.57 4.05 16.69
CA SER A 2 15.50 4.25 17.65
C SER A 2 14.16 3.76 17.08
N GLU A 3 13.18 3.55 17.96
CA GLU A 3 11.82 3.19 17.53
C GLU A 3 11.20 4.29 16.67
N LEU A 4 11.34 5.56 17.06
CA LEU A 4 10.80 6.68 16.28
C LEU A 4 11.42 6.76 14.88
N SER A 5 12.72 6.55 14.78
CA SER A 5 13.43 6.53 13.51
C SER A 5 12.93 5.40 12.62
N ARG A 6 12.68 4.23 13.19
CA ARG A 6 12.14 3.07 12.46
C ARG A 6 10.72 3.35 11.96
N ILE A 7 9.87 3.93 12.80
CA ILE A 7 8.52 4.31 12.43
C ILE A 7 8.55 5.30 11.26
N TYR A 8 9.41 6.31 11.34
CA TYR A 8 9.56 7.30 10.28
C TYR A 8 9.95 6.64 8.95
N ASP A 9 10.93 5.74 8.98
CA ASP A 9 11.40 5.05 7.79
C ASP A 9 10.31 4.17 7.16
N LEU A 10 9.51 3.48 7.99
CA LEU A 10 8.39 2.67 7.52
C LEU A 10 7.33 3.55 6.85
N CYS A 11 7.00 4.67 7.48
CA CYS A 11 6.05 5.64 6.91
C CYS A 11 6.54 6.15 5.55
N LEU A 12 7.81 6.45 5.44
CA LEU A 12 8.41 6.93 4.19
C LEU A 12 8.33 5.86 3.10
N GLN A 13 8.65 4.60 3.41
CA GLN A 13 8.51 3.49 2.46
C GLN A 13 7.08 3.36 1.94
N ILE A 14 6.11 3.49 2.83
CA ILE A 14 4.70 3.37 2.45
C ILE A 14 4.30 4.52 1.52
N THR A 15 4.60 5.76 1.87
CA THR A 15 4.21 6.92 1.07
C THR A 15 4.92 6.95 -0.27
N GLU A 16 6.20 6.59 -0.33
CA GLU A 16 6.94 6.48 -1.59
C GLU A 16 6.34 5.42 -2.51
N SER A 17 5.97 4.26 -1.96
CA SER A 17 5.36 3.19 -2.75
C SER A 17 3.99 3.61 -3.27
N ILE A 18 3.19 4.31 -2.46
CA ILE A 18 1.90 4.83 -2.91
C ILE A 18 2.09 5.83 -4.06
N ASP A 19 3.04 6.76 -3.92
CA ASP A 19 3.29 7.76 -4.97
C ASP A 19 3.70 7.10 -6.29
N LEU A 20 4.54 6.08 -6.24
CA LEU A 20 4.94 5.34 -7.44
C LEU A 20 3.74 4.64 -8.09
N ILE A 21 2.92 3.95 -7.30
CA ILE A 21 1.73 3.27 -7.81
C ILE A 21 0.79 4.28 -8.47
N GLN A 22 0.52 5.40 -7.80
CA GLN A 22 -0.39 6.42 -8.33
C GLN A 22 0.14 7.03 -9.63
N THR A 23 1.46 7.25 -9.70
CA THR A 23 2.10 7.77 -10.91
C THR A 23 2.02 6.76 -12.05
N TRP A 24 2.40 5.50 -11.80
CA TRP A 24 2.42 4.47 -12.84
C TRP A 24 1.03 4.12 -13.36
N SER A 25 0.03 4.13 -12.49
CA SER A 25 -1.33 3.72 -12.82
C SER A 25 -2.24 4.88 -13.25
N ALA A 26 -1.69 6.08 -13.44
CA ALA A 26 -2.48 7.27 -13.72
C ALA A 26 -3.36 7.13 -14.98
N THR A 27 -2.91 6.36 -15.97
CA THR A 27 -3.65 6.14 -17.22
C THR A 27 -4.61 4.97 -17.15
N ILE A 28 -4.61 4.21 -16.06
CA ILE A 28 -5.49 3.06 -15.86
C ILE A 28 -6.82 3.55 -15.33
N GLN A 29 -7.88 3.41 -16.13
CA GLN A 29 -9.22 3.92 -15.81
C GLN A 29 -10.22 2.82 -15.46
N THR A 30 -9.95 1.58 -15.90
CA THR A 30 -10.76 0.41 -15.57
C THR A 30 -9.84 -0.75 -15.21
N PRO A 31 -10.35 -1.76 -14.47
CA PRO A 31 -9.52 -2.94 -14.17
C PRO A 31 -8.98 -3.63 -15.42
N GLU A 32 -9.79 -3.70 -16.48
CA GLU A 32 -9.42 -4.36 -17.73
C GLU A 32 -8.27 -3.67 -18.43
N ASP A 33 -8.07 -2.37 -18.20
CA ASP A 33 -6.97 -1.61 -18.79
C ASP A 33 -5.61 -2.21 -18.45
N PHE A 34 -5.47 -2.81 -17.26
CA PHE A 34 -4.22 -3.45 -16.87
C PHE A 34 -3.79 -4.55 -17.83
N LEU A 35 -4.73 -5.20 -18.50
CA LEU A 35 -4.47 -6.36 -19.33
C LEU A 35 -4.45 -6.05 -20.83
N ARG A 36 -4.64 -4.78 -21.22
CA ARG A 36 -4.84 -4.40 -22.64
C ARG A 36 -3.57 -4.40 -23.49
N SER A 37 -2.41 -4.29 -22.88
CA SER A 37 -1.15 -4.23 -23.60
C SER A 37 -0.02 -4.76 -22.75
N PRO A 38 1.10 -5.18 -23.35
CA PRO A 38 2.27 -5.56 -22.57
C PRO A 38 2.77 -4.46 -21.63
N SER A 39 2.72 -3.20 -22.04
CA SER A 39 3.13 -2.10 -21.17
C SER A 39 2.20 -1.94 -19.98
N ASN A 40 0.89 -2.14 -20.16
CA ASN A 40 -0.06 -2.07 -19.05
C ASN A 40 0.08 -3.26 -18.09
N VAL A 41 0.39 -4.45 -18.61
CA VAL A 41 0.71 -5.62 -17.78
C VAL A 41 1.95 -5.33 -16.93
N LEU A 42 2.95 -4.68 -17.49
CA LEU A 42 4.15 -4.27 -16.75
C LEU A 42 3.78 -3.31 -15.60
N ILE A 43 2.90 -2.35 -15.86
CA ILE A 43 2.39 -1.44 -14.84
C ILE A 43 1.69 -2.23 -13.74
N PHE A 44 0.84 -3.20 -14.11
CA PHE A 44 0.13 -4.05 -13.15
C PHE A 44 1.11 -4.79 -12.24
N ASP A 45 2.11 -5.44 -12.83
CA ASP A 45 3.11 -6.21 -12.09
C ASP A 45 3.93 -5.32 -11.14
N ALA A 46 4.31 -4.12 -11.60
CA ALA A 46 5.04 -3.17 -10.78
C ALA A 46 4.20 -2.66 -9.61
N CYS A 47 2.92 -2.38 -9.84
CA CYS A 47 2.01 -1.97 -8.77
C CYS A 47 1.82 -3.07 -7.73
N ILE A 48 1.69 -4.32 -8.15
CA ILE A 48 1.57 -5.47 -7.25
C ILE A 48 2.79 -5.58 -6.35
N MET A 49 4.00 -5.41 -6.91
CA MET A 49 5.22 -5.44 -6.13
C MET A 49 5.22 -4.36 -5.04
N ARG A 50 4.80 -3.15 -5.40
CA ARG A 50 4.73 -2.04 -4.43
C ARG A 50 3.63 -2.24 -3.39
N LEU A 51 2.51 -2.84 -3.76
CA LEU A 51 1.46 -3.21 -2.79
C LEU A 51 1.97 -4.21 -1.77
N GLN A 52 2.81 -5.16 -2.20
CA GLN A 52 3.45 -6.10 -1.29
C GLN A 52 4.37 -5.37 -0.30
N VAL A 53 5.16 -4.43 -0.77
CA VAL A 53 6.02 -3.59 0.10
C VAL A 53 5.17 -2.83 1.11
N ILE A 54 4.07 -2.23 0.67
CA ILE A 54 3.15 -1.49 1.54
C ILE A 54 2.60 -2.41 2.63
N GLY A 55 2.10 -3.59 2.27
CA GLY A 55 1.55 -4.55 3.23
C GLY A 55 2.58 -4.99 4.25
N GLU A 56 3.80 -5.27 3.83
CA GLU A 56 4.89 -5.65 4.75
C GLU A 56 5.28 -4.50 5.68
N SER A 57 5.37 -3.28 5.14
CA SER A 57 5.71 -2.11 5.93
C SER A 57 4.62 -1.77 6.95
N ILE A 58 3.35 -1.91 6.58
CA ILE A 58 2.24 -1.70 7.51
C ILE A 58 2.25 -2.74 8.61
N LYS A 59 2.53 -4.01 8.29
CA LYS A 59 2.63 -5.06 9.30
C LYS A 59 3.71 -4.72 10.33
N LYS A 60 4.85 -4.24 9.88
CA LYS A 60 5.95 -3.82 10.76
C LYS A 60 5.57 -2.58 11.57
N LEU A 61 4.85 -1.64 10.95
CA LEU A 61 4.38 -0.43 11.61
C LEU A 61 3.39 -0.77 12.72
N ASP A 62 2.46 -1.70 12.45
CA ASP A 62 1.45 -2.15 13.40
C ASP A 62 2.08 -2.86 14.62
N ALA A 63 3.27 -3.43 14.45
CA ALA A 63 3.99 -4.11 15.51
C ALA A 63 4.77 -3.16 16.42
N GLN A 64 4.84 -1.86 16.12
CA GLN A 64 5.59 -0.90 16.93
C GLN A 64 4.83 -0.59 18.21
N PRO A 65 5.45 -0.76 19.40
CA PRO A 65 4.75 -0.54 20.69
C PRO A 65 4.18 0.87 20.87
N ALA A 66 4.82 1.87 20.25
CA ALA A 66 4.39 3.27 20.38
C ALA A 66 3.13 3.60 19.57
N LEU A 67 2.69 2.69 18.68
CA LEU A 67 1.56 2.94 17.80
C LEU A 67 0.38 2.04 18.12
N HIS A 68 -0.82 2.59 17.96
CA HIS A 68 -2.09 1.89 18.14
C HIS A 68 -2.95 2.20 16.92
N LEU A 69 -2.57 1.62 15.76
CA LEU A 69 -3.16 2.00 14.47
C LEU A 69 -4.66 1.80 14.42
N ALA A 70 -5.14 0.64 14.86
CA ALA A 70 -6.57 0.32 14.81
C ALA A 70 -7.39 1.23 15.73
N GLU A 71 -6.84 1.62 16.87
CA GLU A 71 -7.52 2.47 17.84
C GLU A 71 -7.51 3.94 17.43
N ASP A 72 -6.36 4.44 16.96
CA ASP A 72 -6.16 5.85 16.67
C ASP A 72 -6.61 6.23 15.25
N TYR A 73 -6.62 5.27 14.33
CA TYR A 73 -6.98 5.48 12.94
C TYR A 73 -7.93 4.39 12.45
N PRO A 74 -9.14 4.28 13.05
CA PRO A 74 -10.04 3.15 12.77
C PRO A 74 -10.67 3.18 11.38
N SER A 75 -10.60 4.30 10.66
CA SER A 75 -11.15 4.38 9.30
C SER A 75 -10.32 3.63 8.27
N ILE A 76 -9.07 3.31 8.57
CA ILE A 76 -8.20 2.58 7.66
C ILE A 76 -8.34 1.08 7.91
N PRO A 77 -8.60 0.27 6.86
CA PRO A 77 -8.73 -1.18 7.01
C PRO A 77 -7.36 -1.86 7.07
N TRP A 78 -6.63 -1.63 8.16
CA TRP A 78 -5.25 -2.09 8.34
C TRP A 78 -5.07 -3.58 8.09
N ARG A 79 -5.97 -4.41 8.66
CA ARG A 79 -5.88 -5.86 8.53
C ARG A 79 -6.09 -6.34 7.10
N LYS A 80 -6.98 -5.67 6.35
CA LYS A 80 -7.22 -6.01 4.95
C LYS A 80 -6.00 -5.69 4.09
N ILE A 81 -5.33 -4.59 4.37
CA ILE A 81 -4.13 -4.19 3.64
C ILE A 81 -2.99 -5.18 3.92
N ILE A 82 -2.82 -5.56 5.20
CA ILE A 82 -1.83 -6.59 5.58
C ILE A 82 -2.17 -7.92 4.90
N ALA A 83 -3.44 -8.31 4.89
CA ALA A 83 -3.88 -9.57 4.27
C ALA A 83 -3.64 -9.59 2.77
N LEU A 84 -3.71 -8.45 2.10
CA LEU A 84 -3.44 -8.35 0.67
C LEU A 84 -2.03 -8.84 0.33
N ARG A 85 -1.05 -8.56 1.18
CA ARG A 85 0.32 -9.05 1.01
C ARG A 85 0.36 -10.57 0.96
N ASN A 86 -0.43 -11.26 1.79
CA ASN A 86 -0.50 -12.73 1.78
C ASN A 86 -1.15 -13.25 0.50
N ILE A 87 -2.20 -12.60 0.03
CA ILE A 87 -2.87 -12.96 -1.23
C ILE A 87 -1.87 -12.83 -2.39
N ILE A 88 -1.12 -11.74 -2.44
CA ILE A 88 -0.12 -11.52 -3.49
C ILE A 88 0.96 -12.61 -3.43
N SER A 89 1.46 -12.93 -2.23
CA SER A 89 2.54 -13.91 -2.07
C SER A 89 2.14 -15.31 -2.48
N HIS A 90 0.87 -15.71 -2.26
CA HIS A 90 0.41 -17.07 -2.49
C HIS A 90 -0.30 -17.27 -3.82
N GLU A 91 -0.84 -16.21 -4.43
CA GLU A 91 -1.69 -16.31 -5.60
C GLU A 91 -1.29 -15.36 -6.73
N TYR A 92 -0.01 -15.02 -6.83
CA TYR A 92 0.49 -14.02 -7.78
C TYR A 92 -0.02 -14.25 -9.21
N ALA A 93 0.00 -15.50 -9.70
CA ALA A 93 -0.40 -15.81 -11.07
C ALA A 93 -1.91 -15.63 -11.32
N ASN A 94 -2.72 -15.56 -10.27
CA ASN A 94 -4.18 -15.51 -10.36
C ASN A 94 -4.78 -14.30 -9.63
N ILE A 95 -4.00 -13.24 -9.45
CA ILE A 95 -4.50 -12.04 -8.78
C ILE A 95 -5.55 -11.36 -9.65
N ASP A 96 -6.70 -11.07 -9.03
CA ASP A 96 -7.81 -10.38 -9.70
C ASP A 96 -7.49 -8.90 -9.89
N GLU A 97 -7.43 -8.44 -11.14
CA GLU A 97 -7.16 -7.06 -11.48
C GLU A 97 -8.21 -6.09 -10.92
N ALA A 98 -9.44 -6.54 -10.73
CA ALA A 98 -10.50 -5.70 -10.14
C ALA A 98 -10.21 -5.37 -8.69
N ILE A 99 -9.68 -6.34 -7.92
CA ILE A 99 -9.29 -6.13 -6.53
C ILE A 99 -8.15 -5.11 -6.45
N ILE A 100 -7.13 -5.29 -7.28
CA ILE A 100 -5.97 -4.39 -7.31
C ILE A 100 -6.39 -2.98 -7.72
N PHE A 101 -7.24 -2.87 -8.74
CA PHE A 101 -7.75 -1.57 -9.20
C PHE A 101 -8.50 -0.84 -8.08
N ALA A 102 -9.39 -1.56 -7.36
CA ALA A 102 -10.16 -0.97 -6.27
C ALA A 102 -9.24 -0.48 -5.14
N VAL A 103 -8.22 -1.27 -4.77
CA VAL A 103 -7.24 -0.86 -3.75
C VAL A 103 -6.54 0.43 -4.18
N ILE A 104 -6.07 0.48 -5.42
CA ILE A 104 -5.33 1.65 -5.93
C ILE A 104 -6.22 2.90 -5.93
N LYS A 105 -7.45 2.79 -6.42
CA LYS A 105 -8.31 3.96 -6.61
C LYS A 105 -9.05 4.40 -5.34
N GLN A 106 -9.28 3.50 -4.39
CA GLN A 106 -10.12 3.80 -3.21
C GLN A 106 -9.34 3.82 -1.90
N SER A 107 -8.27 3.03 -1.77
CA SER A 107 -7.63 2.81 -0.47
C SER A 107 -6.31 3.56 -0.29
N LEU A 108 -5.57 3.81 -1.37
CA LEU A 108 -4.20 4.34 -1.24
C LEU A 108 -4.17 5.80 -0.80
N GLU A 109 -5.05 6.65 -1.29
CA GLU A 109 -5.03 8.07 -0.91
C GLU A 109 -5.36 8.27 0.58
N PRO A 110 -6.43 7.68 1.13
CA PRO A 110 -6.67 7.76 2.57
C PRO A 110 -5.51 7.20 3.40
N LEU A 111 -4.91 6.09 2.95
CA LEU A 111 -3.76 5.50 3.63
C LEU A 111 -2.56 6.45 3.62
N LYS A 112 -2.27 7.06 2.49
CA LYS A 112 -1.18 8.02 2.36
C LYS A 112 -1.36 9.20 3.32
N MET A 113 -2.56 9.75 3.37
CA MET A 113 -2.89 10.88 4.26
C MET A 113 -2.68 10.50 5.72
N THR A 114 -3.13 9.31 6.12
CA THR A 114 -3.00 8.82 7.49
C THR A 114 -1.55 8.57 7.86
N VAL A 115 -0.80 7.90 7.00
CA VAL A 115 0.62 7.60 7.24
C VAL A 115 1.45 8.89 7.28
N SER A 116 1.14 9.86 6.44
CA SER A 116 1.78 11.18 6.48
C SER A 116 1.50 11.91 7.79
N ARG A 117 0.28 11.78 8.32
CA ARG A 117 -0.07 12.35 9.63
C ARG A 117 0.74 11.72 10.75
N ILE A 118 0.87 10.39 10.74
CA ILE A 118 1.68 9.67 11.72
C ILE A 118 3.13 10.17 11.67
N SER A 119 3.69 10.25 10.48
CA SER A 119 5.06 10.73 10.27
C SER A 119 5.26 12.17 10.78
N ASN A 120 4.30 13.04 10.50
CA ASN A 120 4.38 14.45 10.90
C ASN A 120 4.31 14.63 12.43
N GLN A 121 3.60 13.77 13.12
CA GLN A 121 3.50 13.82 14.59
C GLN A 121 4.81 13.43 15.29
N LEU A 122 5.74 12.81 14.57
CA LEU A 122 7.04 12.38 15.12
C LEU A 122 8.12 13.45 15.04
N LYS A 123 7.85 14.54 14.35
CA LYS A 123 8.81 15.62 14.20
C LYS A 123 8.85 16.54 15.41
#